data_917611776f0b58f8b62151426598313c
#
_entry.id   917611776f0b58f8b62151426598313c
#
_cell.length_a   1.000
_cell.length_b   1.000
_cell.length_c   1.000
_cell.angle_alpha   90.00
_cell.angle_beta   90.00
_cell.angle_gamma   90.00
#
_symmetry.space_group_name_H-M   'P 1'
#
loop_
_entity.id
_entity.type
_entity.pdbx_description
1 polymer ?
#
loop_
_entity_poly.entity_id
_entity_poly.type
_entity_poly.pdbx_seq_one_letter_code
_entity_poly.pdbx_strand_id
1 'polypeptide(L)'
;GVTDIPKTPDEFIDALKKIKDKTDAIPLYTNYAAGWTMGAWDAYIGNNATGDNTYFNQKFLHTKDPFKDYGDGTHPYAVYKILYDAVAGGLTEDDYSTTDWEGSKSMLNNGQIGCMVLGSWAYPQMEAAGENADDIGYMPFPISVNGEQYASAGADYSYGINVNASDDEKQAALIFVKWMTEKSGFSYNEDGLPVAKSSSDTKLDFSGVTFLEDEPAVEGEEDLLNALNADSELNVNNGGNDKIQAIIEHAANGDESFDDIMNEWNQKWTDAQESEGVEITE
;
A
#
# COMPACT_ATOMS: atom_id res chain seq x y z
N GLY A 1 18.36 17.32 -4.86
CA GLY A 1 18.94 17.23 -3.57
C GLY A 1 18.73 15.92 -2.80
N VAL A 2 17.82 15.02 -3.23
CA VAL A 2 17.70 13.66 -2.72
C VAL A 2 18.55 12.77 -3.63
N THR A 3 19.60 12.16 -3.10
CA THR A 3 20.54 11.31 -3.84
C THR A 3 20.40 9.84 -3.52
N ASP A 4 19.88 9.56 -2.34
CA ASP A 4 19.69 8.20 -1.85
C ASP A 4 18.21 7.93 -1.67
N ILE A 5 17.78 6.73 -1.99
CA ILE A 5 16.40 6.28 -1.77
C ILE A 5 16.15 6.16 -0.27
N PRO A 6 15.12 6.84 0.28
CA PRO A 6 14.76 6.73 1.69
C PRO A 6 14.40 5.29 2.08
N LYS A 7 14.89 4.84 3.23
CA LYS A 7 14.67 3.48 3.73
C LYS A 7 13.92 3.45 5.06
N THR A 8 13.72 4.62 5.67
CA THR A 8 13.00 4.76 6.93
C THR A 8 11.97 5.88 6.83
N PRO A 9 10.94 5.92 7.71
CA PRO A 9 9.98 7.01 7.77
C PRO A 9 10.63 8.39 7.89
N ASP A 10 11.61 8.53 8.78
CA ASP A 10 12.31 9.80 9.01
C ASP A 10 13.09 10.27 7.76
N GLU A 11 13.80 9.35 7.10
CA GLU A 11 14.51 9.67 5.85
C GLU A 11 13.55 10.10 4.75
N PHE A 12 12.37 9.49 4.70
CA PHE A 12 11.34 9.86 3.71
C PHE A 12 10.77 11.25 3.98
N ILE A 13 10.38 11.54 5.22
CA ILE A 13 9.90 12.88 5.60
C ILE A 13 10.98 13.94 5.34
N ASP A 14 12.25 13.64 5.61
CA ASP A 14 13.35 14.56 5.30
C ASP A 14 13.56 14.74 3.77
N ALA A 15 13.31 13.71 2.98
CA ALA A 15 13.30 13.83 1.52
C ALA A 15 12.18 14.74 1.03
N LEU A 16 10.96 14.58 1.56
CA LEU A 16 9.81 15.46 1.25
C LEU A 16 10.10 16.93 1.61
N LYS A 17 10.70 17.19 2.78
CA LYS A 17 11.13 18.55 3.16
C LYS A 17 12.12 19.14 2.15
N LYS A 18 13.08 18.34 1.68
CA LYS A 18 14.05 18.79 0.67
C LYS A 18 13.38 19.12 -0.66
N ILE A 19 12.37 18.35 -1.08
CA ILE A 19 11.58 18.66 -2.29
C ILE A 19 10.88 19.99 -2.11
N LYS A 20 10.16 20.19 -1.00
CA LYS A 20 9.48 21.44 -0.67
C LYS A 20 10.41 22.65 -0.66
N ASP A 21 11.57 22.51 -0.04
CA ASP A 21 12.49 23.63 0.15
C ASP A 21 13.21 24.05 -1.16
N LYS A 22 13.31 23.15 -2.13
CA LYS A 22 14.15 23.35 -3.32
C LYS A 22 13.42 23.38 -4.64
N THR A 23 12.14 23.08 -4.64
CA THR A 23 11.30 23.04 -5.85
C THR A 23 9.92 23.61 -5.58
N ASP A 24 9.16 23.87 -6.64
CA ASP A 24 7.76 24.24 -6.56
C ASP A 24 6.82 23.01 -6.63
N ALA A 25 7.38 21.79 -6.66
CA ALA A 25 6.59 20.56 -6.71
C ALA A 25 5.91 20.27 -5.38
N ILE A 26 4.71 19.70 -5.43
CA ILE A 26 4.03 19.10 -4.27
C ILE A 26 4.85 17.89 -3.83
N PRO A 27 5.42 17.87 -2.61
CA PRO A 27 6.33 16.79 -2.23
C PRO A 27 5.68 15.40 -2.26
N LEU A 28 4.53 15.24 -1.60
CA LEU A 28 3.70 14.04 -1.60
C LEU A 28 2.27 14.43 -2.01
N TYR A 29 1.72 13.77 -3.02
CA TYR A 29 0.34 13.96 -3.42
C TYR A 29 -0.55 12.88 -2.83
N THR A 30 -1.57 13.27 -2.06
CA THR A 30 -2.36 12.32 -1.29
C THR A 30 -3.35 11.52 -2.12
N ASN A 31 -3.86 12.07 -3.20
CA ASN A 31 -5.00 11.52 -3.96
C ASN A 31 -6.29 11.39 -3.13
N TYR A 32 -6.46 12.18 -2.07
CA TYR A 32 -7.56 12.10 -1.11
C TYR A 32 -8.96 11.97 -1.74
N ALA A 33 -9.29 12.81 -2.74
CA ALA A 33 -10.61 12.81 -3.37
C ALA A 33 -10.91 11.53 -4.18
N ALA A 34 -9.87 10.79 -4.56
CA ALA A 34 -10.00 9.47 -5.16
C ALA A 34 -9.98 8.40 -4.05
N GLY A 35 -11.06 8.30 -3.26
CA GLY A 35 -11.12 7.52 -2.02
C GLY A 35 -10.51 6.12 -2.10
N TRP A 36 -10.64 5.43 -3.23
CA TRP A 36 -10.05 4.09 -3.41
C TRP A 36 -8.52 4.05 -3.25
N THR A 37 -7.81 5.16 -3.52
CA THR A 37 -6.35 5.23 -3.33
C THR A 37 -5.97 5.26 -1.86
N MET A 38 -6.88 5.69 -1.00
CA MET A 38 -6.64 5.74 0.45
C MET A 38 -6.46 4.34 1.03
N GLY A 39 -7.27 3.38 0.60
CA GLY A 39 -7.11 1.98 1.01
C GLY A 39 -5.77 1.36 0.60
N ALA A 40 -5.04 1.95 -0.36
CA ALA A 40 -3.70 1.48 -0.72
C ALA A 40 -2.69 1.56 0.45
N TRP A 41 -2.89 2.45 1.41
CA TRP A 41 -2.06 2.53 2.62
C TRP A 41 -2.14 1.26 3.47
N ASP A 42 -3.31 0.61 3.50
CA ASP A 42 -3.49 -0.65 4.22
C ASP A 42 -2.65 -1.80 3.64
N ALA A 43 -2.29 -1.73 2.36
CA ALA A 43 -1.45 -2.75 1.73
C ALA A 43 -0.02 -2.81 2.31
N TYR A 44 0.41 -1.77 3.01
CA TYR A 44 1.78 -1.68 3.55
C TYR A 44 1.90 -2.11 5.02
N ILE A 45 0.78 -2.34 5.74
CA ILE A 45 0.82 -2.67 7.18
C ILE A 45 1.28 -4.10 7.49
N GLY A 46 1.22 -5.00 6.51
CA GLY A 46 1.69 -6.37 6.62
C GLY A 46 3.19 -6.51 6.30
N ASN A 47 3.51 -7.22 5.24
CA ASN A 47 4.88 -7.57 4.85
C ASN A 47 5.85 -6.39 4.79
N ASN A 48 5.41 -5.26 4.23
CA ASN A 48 6.28 -4.08 4.09
C ASN A 48 6.70 -3.51 5.45
N ALA A 49 5.80 -3.51 6.43
CA ALA A 49 6.04 -2.90 7.72
C ALA A 49 6.62 -3.86 8.77
N THR A 50 6.52 -5.17 8.53
CA THR A 50 6.90 -6.18 9.54
C THR A 50 7.97 -7.17 9.06
N GLY A 51 8.13 -7.37 7.74
CA GLY A 51 8.99 -8.41 7.18
C GLY A 51 8.52 -9.84 7.50
N ASP A 52 7.25 -10.01 7.84
CA ASP A 52 6.66 -11.26 8.31
C ASP A 52 5.40 -11.59 7.52
N ASN A 53 5.48 -12.63 6.69
CA ASN A 53 4.38 -13.04 5.82
C ASN A 53 3.21 -13.72 6.56
N THR A 54 3.36 -14.02 7.84
CA THR A 54 2.28 -14.52 8.70
C THR A 54 1.56 -13.38 9.44
N TYR A 55 2.13 -12.17 9.43
CA TYR A 55 1.65 -11.09 10.27
C TYR A 55 0.20 -10.74 9.98
N PHE A 56 -0.14 -10.37 8.75
CA PHE A 56 -1.44 -9.77 8.45
C PHE A 56 -2.62 -10.73 8.65
N ASN A 57 -2.53 -11.95 8.13
CA ASN A 57 -3.64 -12.92 8.16
C ASN A 57 -3.68 -13.79 9.43
N GLN A 58 -2.65 -13.74 10.25
CA GLN A 58 -2.56 -14.61 11.44
C GLN A 58 -2.30 -13.77 12.69
N LYS A 59 -1.11 -13.16 12.85
CA LYS A 59 -0.69 -12.50 14.09
C LYS A 59 -1.48 -11.23 14.39
N PHE A 60 -1.69 -10.38 13.40
CA PHE A 60 -2.42 -9.12 13.54
C PHE A 60 -3.81 -9.30 14.17
N LEU A 61 -4.50 -10.40 13.81
CA LEU A 61 -5.82 -10.72 14.32
C LEU A 61 -5.81 -11.00 15.83
N HIS A 62 -4.69 -11.50 16.36
CA HIS A 62 -4.48 -11.90 17.74
C HIS A 62 -3.55 -10.96 18.51
N THR A 63 -3.11 -9.87 17.88
CA THR A 63 -2.23 -8.89 18.52
C THR A 63 -3.06 -7.91 19.35
N LYS A 64 -2.63 -7.68 20.61
CA LYS A 64 -3.16 -6.60 21.42
C LYS A 64 -2.59 -5.27 20.97
N ASP A 65 -3.47 -4.28 20.77
CA ASP A 65 -3.08 -2.92 20.36
C ASP A 65 -2.19 -2.91 19.10
N PRO A 66 -2.64 -3.47 17.96
CA PRO A 66 -1.79 -3.64 16.77
C PRO A 66 -1.37 -2.33 16.11
N PHE A 67 -2.02 -1.22 16.46
CA PHE A 67 -1.70 0.13 15.99
C PHE A 67 -0.83 0.91 16.97
N LYS A 68 -0.24 0.28 17.99
CA LYS A 68 0.67 0.94 18.92
C LYS A 68 2.01 1.28 18.27
N ASP A 69 2.70 2.31 18.80
CA ASP A 69 4.08 2.59 18.43
C ASP A 69 5.03 1.53 19.01
N TYR A 70 5.76 0.84 18.14
CA TYR A 70 6.81 -0.10 18.52
C TYR A 70 8.15 0.60 18.77
N GLY A 71 8.27 1.90 18.45
CA GLY A 71 9.45 2.72 18.69
C GLY A 71 10.63 2.45 17.76
N ASP A 72 10.44 1.65 16.71
CA ASP A 72 11.49 1.24 15.77
C ASP A 72 11.19 1.60 14.30
N GLY A 73 10.09 2.32 14.06
CA GLY A 73 9.69 2.74 12.72
C GLY A 73 9.10 1.60 11.87
N THR A 74 8.55 0.57 12.49
CA THR A 74 7.90 -0.58 11.84
C THR A 74 6.43 -0.71 12.23
N HIS A 75 5.73 -1.72 11.72
CA HIS A 75 4.34 -2.06 12.01
C HIS A 75 3.32 -1.00 11.51
N PRO A 76 2.00 -1.23 11.66
CA PRO A 76 0.96 -0.33 11.14
C PRO A 76 1.08 1.12 11.58
N TYR A 77 1.47 1.37 12.84
CA TYR A 77 1.67 2.71 13.35
C TYR A 77 2.62 3.53 12.46
N ALA A 78 3.78 2.96 12.09
CA ALA A 78 4.77 3.64 11.28
C ALA A 78 4.26 3.94 9.86
N VAL A 79 3.46 3.05 9.28
CA VAL A 79 2.86 3.25 7.96
C VAL A 79 1.97 4.48 7.94
N TYR A 80 1.00 4.54 8.85
CA TYR A 80 0.03 5.65 8.88
C TYR A 80 0.66 6.95 9.39
N LYS A 81 1.69 6.86 10.24
CA LYS A 81 2.42 8.02 10.72
C LYS A 81 3.11 8.79 9.61
N ILE A 82 3.63 8.12 8.59
CA ILE A 82 4.22 8.78 7.41
C ILE A 82 3.21 9.72 6.77
N LEU A 83 1.96 9.28 6.58
CA LEU A 83 0.91 10.10 5.99
C LEU A 83 0.56 11.29 6.89
N TYR A 84 0.30 11.02 8.17
CA TYR A 84 -0.01 12.05 9.15
C TYR A 84 1.09 13.13 9.20
N ASP A 85 2.35 12.72 9.36
CA ASP A 85 3.50 13.64 9.46
C ASP A 85 3.71 14.45 8.17
N ALA A 86 3.48 13.85 7.01
CA ALA A 86 3.57 14.57 5.74
C ALA A 86 2.52 15.67 5.65
N VAL A 87 1.27 15.38 6.00
CA VAL A 87 0.17 16.37 5.98
C VAL A 87 0.38 17.43 7.04
N ALA A 88 0.61 17.06 8.30
CA ALA A 88 0.84 17.98 9.42
C ALA A 88 2.07 18.88 9.20
N GLY A 89 3.09 18.34 8.51
CA GLY A 89 4.28 19.09 8.09
C GLY A 89 4.06 20.02 6.89
N GLY A 90 2.86 20.02 6.29
CA GLY A 90 2.56 20.77 5.08
C GLY A 90 3.39 20.29 3.88
N LEU A 91 3.66 19.00 3.79
CA LEU A 91 4.48 18.38 2.74
C LEU A 91 3.59 17.76 1.63
N THR A 92 2.32 18.08 1.63
CA THR A 92 1.33 17.64 0.64
C THR A 92 0.75 18.84 -0.11
N GLU A 93 -0.21 18.58 -0.98
CA GLU A 93 -1.03 19.65 -1.61
C GLU A 93 -1.76 20.50 -0.57
N ASP A 94 -1.99 21.79 -0.88
CA ASP A 94 -2.64 22.74 0.03
C ASP A 94 -4.12 22.42 0.27
N ASP A 95 -4.79 21.82 -0.72
CA ASP A 95 -6.21 21.45 -0.65
C ASP A 95 -6.40 20.01 -1.12
N TYR A 96 -6.36 19.09 -0.17
CA TYR A 96 -6.51 17.65 -0.43
C TYR A 96 -7.86 17.29 -1.04
N SER A 97 -8.91 18.09 -0.77
CA SER A 97 -10.26 17.82 -1.28
C SER A 97 -10.39 18.01 -2.79
N THR A 98 -9.45 18.71 -3.41
CA THR A 98 -9.42 18.98 -4.86
C THR A 98 -8.49 18.05 -5.65
N THR A 99 -7.93 17.04 -5.01
CA THR A 99 -7.04 16.08 -5.69
C THR A 99 -7.77 15.35 -6.82
N ASP A 100 -7.06 15.08 -7.91
CA ASP A 100 -7.58 14.41 -9.11
C ASP A 100 -6.62 13.29 -9.54
N TRP A 101 -7.07 12.05 -9.43
CA TRP A 101 -6.29 10.88 -9.81
C TRP A 101 -5.87 10.90 -11.29
N GLU A 102 -6.78 11.19 -12.20
CA GLU A 102 -6.46 11.19 -13.63
C GLU A 102 -5.46 12.30 -14.00
N GLY A 103 -5.65 13.50 -13.44
CA GLY A 103 -4.76 14.62 -13.63
C GLY A 103 -3.39 14.42 -12.97
N SER A 104 -3.34 13.72 -11.83
CA SER A 104 -2.11 13.51 -11.06
C SER A 104 -1.03 12.77 -11.85
N LYS A 105 -1.42 11.89 -12.78
CA LYS A 105 -0.50 11.15 -13.64
C LYS A 105 0.38 12.09 -14.47
N SER A 106 -0.25 13.04 -15.15
CA SER A 106 0.49 14.05 -15.93
C SER A 106 1.23 15.04 -15.04
N MET A 107 0.71 15.36 -13.87
CA MET A 107 1.40 16.22 -12.89
C MET A 107 2.70 15.59 -12.40
N LEU A 108 2.68 14.29 -12.08
CA LEU A 108 3.89 13.55 -11.70
C LEU A 108 4.88 13.50 -12.87
N ASN A 109 4.42 13.13 -14.06
CA ASN A 109 5.27 13.07 -15.26
C ASN A 109 5.94 14.41 -15.59
N ASN A 110 5.26 15.54 -15.34
CA ASN A 110 5.79 16.89 -15.57
C ASN A 110 6.54 17.47 -14.35
N GLY A 111 6.80 16.70 -13.30
CA GLY A 111 7.54 17.14 -12.12
C GLY A 111 6.81 18.14 -11.23
N GLN A 112 5.47 18.24 -11.34
CA GLN A 112 4.64 19.07 -10.47
C GLN A 112 4.32 18.35 -9.14
N ILE A 113 4.46 17.03 -9.11
CA ILE A 113 4.36 16.17 -7.94
C ILE A 113 5.70 15.46 -7.76
N GLY A 114 6.21 15.42 -6.53
CA GLY A 114 7.44 14.73 -6.18
C GLY A 114 7.25 13.23 -6.06
N CYS A 115 6.21 12.79 -5.37
CA CYS A 115 5.88 11.36 -5.24
C CYS A 115 4.40 11.12 -4.90
N MET A 116 3.99 9.87 -5.05
CA MET A 116 2.71 9.32 -4.62
C MET A 116 2.93 7.93 -4.02
N VAL A 117 2.05 7.50 -3.12
CA VAL A 117 2.07 6.16 -2.52
C VAL A 117 1.01 5.29 -3.19
N LEU A 118 1.46 4.34 -4.01
CA LEU A 118 0.63 3.43 -4.80
C LEU A 118 1.41 2.13 -5.10
N GLY A 119 0.73 1.14 -5.66
CA GLY A 119 1.38 -0.08 -6.12
C GLY A 119 2.14 0.08 -7.44
N SER A 120 2.95 -0.91 -7.81
CA SER A 120 3.74 -0.92 -9.05
C SER A 120 2.90 -0.78 -10.33
N TRP A 121 1.65 -1.23 -10.32
CA TRP A 121 0.68 -1.10 -11.41
C TRP A 121 0.42 0.37 -11.83
N ALA A 122 0.71 1.34 -10.96
CA ALA A 122 0.55 2.77 -11.28
C ALA A 122 1.71 3.30 -12.14
N TYR A 123 2.89 2.69 -12.06
CA TYR A 123 4.10 3.15 -12.71
C TYR A 123 3.93 3.33 -14.25
N PRO A 124 3.46 2.33 -15.04
CA PRO A 124 3.30 2.49 -16.48
C PRO A 124 2.28 3.57 -16.84
N GLN A 125 1.31 3.85 -15.97
CA GLN A 125 0.35 4.93 -16.20
C GLN A 125 0.99 6.31 -16.06
N MET A 126 1.95 6.45 -15.13
CA MET A 126 2.72 7.68 -14.96
C MET A 126 3.69 7.90 -16.12
N GLU A 127 4.40 6.84 -16.57
CA GLU A 127 5.26 6.91 -17.75
C GLU A 127 4.49 7.37 -19.00
N ALA A 128 3.31 6.79 -19.22
CA ALA A 128 2.49 7.06 -20.39
C ALA A 128 1.81 8.45 -20.37
N ALA A 129 1.83 9.15 -19.25
CA ALA A 129 1.05 10.39 -19.06
C ALA A 129 1.74 11.66 -19.61
N GLY A 130 2.95 11.57 -20.18
CA GLY A 130 3.68 12.72 -20.72
C GLY A 130 4.97 12.34 -21.43
N GLU A 131 5.84 13.33 -21.64
CA GLU A 131 7.07 13.17 -22.41
C GLU A 131 8.28 12.79 -21.54
N ASN A 132 8.15 12.78 -20.20
CA ASN A 132 9.25 12.57 -19.26
C ASN A 132 9.20 11.17 -18.60
N ALA A 133 8.89 10.14 -19.39
CA ALA A 133 8.83 8.76 -18.89
C ALA A 133 10.13 8.31 -18.20
N ASP A 134 11.28 8.72 -18.76
CA ASP A 134 12.60 8.37 -18.23
C ASP A 134 12.92 9.02 -16.86
N ASP A 135 12.15 10.02 -16.46
CA ASP A 135 12.31 10.70 -15.16
C ASP A 135 11.44 10.07 -14.05
N ILE A 136 10.56 9.12 -14.42
CA ILE A 136 9.71 8.43 -13.45
C ILE A 136 10.50 7.29 -12.82
N GLY A 137 10.52 7.27 -11.48
CA GLY A 137 11.15 6.22 -10.70
C GLY A 137 10.15 5.50 -9.78
N TYR A 138 10.52 4.29 -9.38
CA TYR A 138 9.80 3.51 -8.39
C TYR A 138 10.72 3.17 -7.22
N MET A 139 10.23 3.27 -6.00
CA MET A 139 10.99 2.93 -4.80
C MET A 139 10.16 2.05 -3.85
N PRO A 140 10.82 1.21 -3.05
CA PRO A 140 10.15 0.48 -2.00
C PRO A 140 9.49 1.42 -0.99
N PHE A 141 8.45 0.95 -0.30
CA PHE A 141 7.87 1.70 0.81
C PHE A 141 8.94 1.96 1.88
N PRO A 142 9.04 3.19 2.42
CA PRO A 142 10.19 3.62 3.22
C PRO A 142 10.15 3.09 4.67
N ILE A 143 10.12 1.78 4.81
CA ILE A 143 10.26 1.08 6.09
C ILE A 143 11.33 0.00 5.91
N SER A 144 12.21 -0.11 6.90
CA SER A 144 13.21 -1.19 6.98
C SER A 144 13.03 -1.97 8.26
N VAL A 145 12.96 -3.29 8.13
CA VAL A 145 12.90 -4.22 9.25
C VAL A 145 14.24 -4.92 9.36
N ASN A 146 14.96 -4.70 10.46
CA ASN A 146 16.32 -5.24 10.65
C ASN A 146 17.31 -4.86 9.53
N GLY A 147 17.11 -3.69 8.90
CA GLY A 147 17.97 -3.18 7.84
C GLY A 147 17.63 -3.68 6.43
N GLU A 148 16.59 -4.47 6.28
CA GLU A 148 16.06 -4.97 4.99
C GLU A 148 14.72 -4.34 4.67
N GLN A 149 14.43 -4.13 3.38
CA GLN A 149 13.13 -3.66 2.89
C GLN A 149 12.35 -4.82 2.30
N TYR A 150 11.07 -4.88 2.63
CA TYR A 150 10.15 -5.91 2.19
C TYR A 150 9.03 -5.30 1.35
N ALA A 151 8.44 -6.10 0.49
CA ALA A 151 7.25 -5.73 -0.25
C ALA A 151 6.28 -6.91 -0.34
N SER A 152 5.00 -6.61 -0.23
CA SER A 152 3.95 -7.58 -0.52
C SER A 152 3.92 -7.87 -2.01
N ALA A 153 3.89 -9.15 -2.36
CA ALA A 153 3.63 -9.62 -3.71
C ALA A 153 2.32 -10.40 -3.73
N GLY A 154 1.46 -10.10 -4.67
CA GLY A 154 0.18 -10.78 -4.83
C GLY A 154 -0.30 -10.77 -6.27
N ALA A 155 -1.30 -11.59 -6.57
CA ALA A 155 -1.94 -11.62 -7.88
C ALA A 155 -2.76 -10.35 -8.07
N ASP A 156 -2.44 -9.56 -9.10
CA ASP A 156 -3.18 -8.35 -9.43
C ASP A 156 -4.40 -8.70 -10.30
N TYR A 157 -4.19 -9.44 -11.38
CA TYR A 157 -5.27 -9.83 -12.30
C TYR A 157 -5.62 -11.31 -12.14
N SER A 158 -6.90 -11.60 -11.98
CA SER A 158 -7.43 -12.95 -11.88
C SER A 158 -8.25 -13.33 -13.10
N TYR A 159 -8.17 -14.59 -13.54
CA TYR A 159 -8.98 -15.13 -14.63
C TYR A 159 -9.94 -16.18 -14.11
N GLY A 160 -11.22 -15.98 -14.37
CA GLY A 160 -12.27 -16.98 -14.11
C GLY A 160 -12.75 -17.62 -15.39
N ILE A 161 -12.90 -18.95 -15.40
CA ILE A 161 -13.54 -19.67 -16.51
C ILE A 161 -15.00 -19.98 -16.11
N ASN A 162 -15.97 -19.52 -16.91
CA ASN A 162 -17.38 -19.75 -16.63
C ASN A 162 -17.70 -21.25 -16.62
N VAL A 163 -18.17 -21.74 -15.49
CA VAL A 163 -18.51 -23.17 -15.29
C VAL A 163 -19.68 -23.63 -16.17
N ASN A 164 -20.53 -22.69 -16.63
CA ASN A 164 -21.68 -22.99 -17.51
C ASN A 164 -21.37 -22.90 -19.01
N ALA A 165 -20.13 -22.53 -19.39
CA ALA A 165 -19.73 -22.57 -20.79
C ALA A 165 -19.62 -24.00 -21.31
N SER A 166 -19.70 -24.18 -22.61
CA SER A 166 -19.47 -25.47 -23.26
C SER A 166 -18.00 -25.94 -23.05
N ASP A 167 -17.74 -27.21 -23.24
CA ASP A 167 -16.41 -27.79 -23.08
C ASP A 167 -15.40 -27.16 -24.05
N ASP A 168 -15.82 -26.89 -25.31
CA ASP A 168 -14.98 -26.21 -26.30
C ASP A 168 -14.62 -24.78 -25.89
N GLU A 169 -15.60 -24.02 -25.36
CA GLU A 169 -15.37 -22.67 -24.86
C GLU A 169 -14.46 -22.66 -23.62
N LYS A 170 -14.65 -23.61 -22.68
CA LYS A 170 -13.75 -23.78 -21.52
C LYS A 170 -12.33 -24.09 -21.97
N GLN A 171 -12.17 -24.97 -22.94
CA GLN A 171 -10.86 -25.32 -23.49
C GLN A 171 -10.20 -24.11 -24.18
N ALA A 172 -10.94 -23.34 -24.96
CA ALA A 172 -10.45 -22.11 -25.57
C ALA A 172 -10.03 -21.07 -24.53
N ALA A 173 -10.85 -20.87 -23.50
CA ALA A 173 -10.54 -19.97 -22.39
C ALA A 173 -9.26 -20.39 -21.64
N LEU A 174 -9.09 -21.70 -21.38
CA LEU A 174 -7.88 -22.22 -20.72
C LEU A 174 -6.63 -21.96 -21.58
N ILE A 175 -6.71 -22.14 -22.90
CA ILE A 175 -5.61 -21.86 -23.82
C ILE A 175 -5.25 -20.36 -23.77
N PHE A 176 -6.26 -19.48 -23.74
CA PHE A 176 -6.04 -18.03 -23.61
C PHE A 176 -5.36 -17.67 -22.29
N VAL A 177 -5.87 -18.18 -21.16
CA VAL A 177 -5.28 -17.92 -19.83
C VAL A 177 -3.80 -18.39 -19.80
N LYS A 178 -3.51 -19.59 -20.29
CA LYS A 178 -2.14 -20.08 -20.38
C LYS A 178 -1.24 -19.21 -21.27
N TRP A 179 -1.75 -18.73 -22.38
CA TRP A 179 -1.01 -17.81 -23.23
C TRP A 179 -0.75 -16.47 -22.52
N MET A 180 -1.75 -15.92 -21.84
CA MET A 180 -1.62 -14.66 -21.06
C MET A 180 -0.54 -14.79 -19.99
N THR A 181 -0.53 -15.88 -19.23
CA THR A 181 0.40 -16.06 -18.10
C THR A 181 1.81 -16.47 -18.52
N GLU A 182 1.96 -17.22 -19.63
CA GLU A 182 3.23 -17.84 -19.99
C GLU A 182 3.95 -17.15 -21.17
N LYS A 183 3.22 -16.46 -22.07
CA LYS A 183 3.76 -16.05 -23.36
C LYS A 183 3.40 -14.63 -23.82
N SER A 184 2.41 -13.99 -23.23
CA SER A 184 1.96 -12.68 -23.69
C SER A 184 2.95 -11.56 -23.39
N GLY A 185 3.83 -11.74 -22.41
CA GLY A 185 4.68 -10.67 -21.86
C GLY A 185 3.87 -9.65 -21.03
N PHE A 186 2.62 -9.98 -20.66
CA PHE A 186 1.73 -9.05 -19.96
C PHE A 186 2.36 -8.51 -18.68
N SER A 187 2.85 -9.39 -17.79
CA SER A 187 3.47 -8.93 -16.55
C SER A 187 4.67 -8.00 -16.77
N TYR A 188 5.50 -8.28 -17.76
CA TYR A 188 6.63 -7.40 -18.11
C TYR A 188 6.15 -6.04 -18.61
N ASN A 189 5.12 -6.00 -19.47
CA ASN A 189 4.60 -4.75 -20.03
C ASN A 189 3.86 -3.89 -19.01
N GLU A 190 3.30 -4.51 -17.97
CA GLU A 190 2.60 -3.84 -16.85
C GLU A 190 3.51 -3.61 -15.64
N ASP A 191 4.84 -3.73 -15.82
CA ASP A 191 5.85 -3.51 -14.78
C ASP A 191 5.67 -4.38 -13.51
N GLY A 192 5.04 -5.54 -13.70
CA GLY A 192 4.77 -6.50 -12.64
C GLY A 192 5.77 -7.65 -12.58
N LEU A 193 5.61 -8.47 -11.55
CA LEU A 193 6.34 -9.74 -11.41
C LEU A 193 5.69 -10.83 -12.27
N PRO A 194 6.48 -11.69 -12.95
CA PRO A 194 5.92 -12.79 -13.74
C PRO A 194 5.29 -13.85 -12.84
N VAL A 195 4.09 -14.30 -13.20
CA VAL A 195 3.41 -15.42 -12.53
C VAL A 195 4.11 -16.76 -12.80
N ALA A 196 4.70 -16.90 -13.99
CA ALA A 196 5.42 -18.10 -14.37
C ALA A 196 6.75 -18.19 -13.63
N LYS A 197 6.91 -19.21 -12.76
CA LYS A 197 8.14 -19.47 -11.98
C LYS A 197 9.40 -19.67 -12.84
N SER A 198 9.23 -19.90 -14.14
CA SER A 198 10.33 -20.04 -15.09
C SER A 198 10.82 -18.70 -15.67
N SER A 199 10.16 -17.60 -15.37
CA SER A 199 10.54 -16.26 -15.82
C SER A 199 10.97 -15.39 -14.63
N SER A 200 11.98 -14.55 -14.87
CA SER A 200 12.43 -13.52 -13.94
C SER A 200 12.48 -12.15 -14.63
N ASP A 201 11.84 -12.03 -15.80
CA ASP A 201 11.91 -10.82 -16.59
C ASP A 201 11.02 -9.73 -15.96
N THR A 202 11.65 -8.63 -15.53
CA THR A 202 10.99 -7.43 -15.02
C THR A 202 11.61 -6.19 -15.65
N LYS A 203 10.83 -5.13 -15.86
CA LYS A 203 11.36 -3.83 -16.26
C LYS A 203 11.91 -3.06 -15.07
N LEU A 204 11.19 -3.08 -13.96
CA LEU A 204 11.59 -2.39 -12.75
C LEU A 204 12.74 -3.13 -12.07
N ASP A 205 13.69 -2.37 -11.54
CA ASP A 205 14.76 -2.91 -10.70
C ASP A 205 14.24 -3.08 -9.26
N PHE A 206 13.96 -4.31 -8.90
CA PHE A 206 13.56 -4.70 -7.56
C PHE A 206 14.73 -5.17 -6.69
N SER A 207 15.97 -4.86 -7.08
CA SER A 207 17.13 -5.23 -6.27
C SER A 207 17.08 -4.55 -4.90
N GLY A 208 17.41 -5.30 -3.86
CA GLY A 208 17.39 -4.80 -2.48
C GLY A 208 16.02 -4.83 -1.80
N VAL A 209 15.01 -5.43 -2.45
CA VAL A 209 13.69 -5.68 -1.86
C VAL A 209 13.42 -7.18 -1.80
N THR A 210 12.99 -7.67 -0.65
CA THR A 210 12.54 -9.04 -0.48
C THR A 210 11.02 -9.08 -0.62
N PHE A 211 10.53 -9.81 -1.63
CA PHE A 211 9.09 -10.01 -1.83
C PHE A 211 8.58 -11.14 -0.95
N LEU A 212 7.46 -10.88 -0.31
CA LEU A 212 6.74 -11.84 0.52
C LEU A 212 5.29 -11.96 0.01
N GLU A 213 4.79 -13.19 -0.04
CA GLU A 213 3.37 -13.49 -0.20
C GLU A 213 2.79 -13.75 1.19
N ASP A 214 1.61 -13.17 1.49
CA ASP A 214 0.95 -13.41 2.76
C ASP A 214 0.58 -14.89 2.89
N GLU A 215 0.91 -15.48 4.03
CA GLU A 215 0.39 -16.81 4.38
C GLU A 215 -1.13 -16.73 4.57
N PRO A 216 -1.87 -17.79 4.24
CA PRO A 216 -3.30 -17.82 4.46
C PRO A 216 -3.66 -17.72 5.96
N ALA A 217 -4.90 -17.40 6.26
CA ALA A 217 -5.44 -17.45 7.61
C ALA A 217 -5.25 -18.86 8.22
N VAL A 218 -5.22 -18.94 9.54
CA VAL A 218 -5.22 -20.20 10.26
C VAL A 218 -6.50 -20.97 9.96
N GLU A 219 -6.42 -22.31 9.85
CA GLU A 219 -7.59 -23.16 9.60
C GLU A 219 -8.70 -22.91 10.63
N GLY A 220 -9.88 -22.56 10.15
CA GLY A 220 -11.05 -22.19 10.97
C GLY A 220 -11.17 -20.71 11.29
N GLU A 221 -10.23 -19.87 10.87
CA GLU A 221 -10.22 -18.43 11.07
C GLU A 221 -10.31 -17.63 9.75
N GLU A 222 -10.71 -18.29 8.66
CA GLU A 222 -10.75 -17.69 7.33
C GLU A 222 -11.66 -16.45 7.25
N ASP A 223 -12.69 -16.38 8.08
CA ASP A 223 -13.64 -15.27 8.13
C ASP A 223 -13.34 -14.27 9.26
N LEU A 224 -12.35 -14.52 10.13
CA LEU A 224 -12.09 -13.72 11.33
C LEU A 224 -11.73 -12.27 10.99
N LEU A 225 -10.88 -12.05 10.01
CA LEU A 225 -10.53 -10.69 9.57
C LEU A 225 -11.76 -9.89 9.14
N ASN A 226 -12.69 -10.53 8.41
CA ASN A 226 -13.92 -9.88 7.99
C ASN A 226 -14.83 -9.54 9.18
N ALA A 227 -14.93 -10.42 10.17
CA ALA A 227 -15.68 -10.18 11.38
C ALA A 227 -15.10 -9.02 12.19
N LEU A 228 -13.78 -9.03 12.44
CA LEU A 228 -13.08 -7.94 13.13
C LEU A 228 -13.21 -6.61 12.41
N ASN A 229 -13.12 -6.60 11.08
CA ASN A 229 -13.33 -5.39 10.28
C ASN A 229 -14.76 -4.85 10.39
N ALA A 230 -15.76 -5.73 10.41
CA ALA A 230 -17.15 -5.34 10.52
C ALA A 230 -17.45 -4.74 11.91
N ASP A 231 -16.95 -5.35 12.97
CA ASP A 231 -17.20 -4.92 14.35
C ASP A 231 -16.40 -3.65 14.72
N SER A 232 -15.13 -3.55 14.25
CA SER A 232 -14.29 -2.37 14.50
C SER A 232 -14.57 -1.20 13.57
N GLU A 233 -15.20 -1.43 12.41
CA GLU A 233 -15.39 -0.47 11.32
C GLU A 233 -14.07 0.04 10.70
N LEU A 234 -12.91 -0.60 11.00
CA LEU A 234 -11.61 -0.12 10.52
C LEU A 234 -11.27 -0.57 9.09
N ASN A 235 -11.82 -1.69 8.63
CA ASN A 235 -11.63 -2.18 7.25
C ASN A 235 -10.17 -2.19 6.78
N VAL A 236 -9.27 -2.80 7.57
CA VAL A 236 -7.81 -2.77 7.34
C VAL A 236 -7.33 -3.59 6.13
N ASN A 237 -8.23 -4.20 5.39
CA ASN A 237 -7.93 -5.02 4.21
C ASN A 237 -8.19 -4.31 2.89
N ASN A 238 -7.66 -3.10 2.73
CA ASN A 238 -7.79 -2.27 1.51
C ASN A 238 -9.21 -1.73 1.25
N GLY A 239 -10.06 -1.68 2.28
CA GLY A 239 -11.41 -1.11 2.21
C GLY A 239 -11.61 0.14 3.06
N GLY A 240 -10.61 0.53 3.85
CA GLY A 240 -10.72 1.56 4.88
C GLY A 240 -10.48 2.98 4.38
N ASN A 241 -11.09 3.38 3.27
CA ASN A 241 -10.88 4.70 2.68
C ASN A 241 -11.16 5.83 3.68
N ASP A 242 -12.29 5.79 4.37
CA ASP A 242 -12.74 6.85 5.29
C ASP A 242 -11.79 7.02 6.47
N LYS A 243 -11.25 5.92 7.02
CA LYS A 243 -10.29 6.02 8.14
C LYS A 243 -8.96 6.66 7.73
N ILE A 244 -8.50 6.41 6.50
CA ILE A 244 -7.28 7.03 5.98
C ILE A 244 -7.53 8.49 5.63
N GLN A 245 -8.70 8.82 5.07
CA GLN A 245 -9.12 10.21 4.86
C GLN A 245 -9.16 10.98 6.18
N ALA A 246 -9.68 10.37 7.26
CA ALA A 246 -9.71 10.99 8.58
C ALA A 246 -8.31 11.34 9.12
N ILE A 247 -7.29 10.50 8.88
CA ILE A 247 -5.89 10.84 9.21
C ILE A 247 -5.46 12.15 8.54
N ILE A 248 -5.78 12.31 7.25
CA ILE A 248 -5.43 13.52 6.49
C ILE A 248 -6.18 14.73 7.04
N GLU A 249 -7.48 14.59 7.33
CA GLU A 249 -8.33 15.66 7.86
C GLU A 249 -7.84 16.14 9.23
N HIS A 250 -7.59 15.21 10.16
CA HIS A 250 -7.09 15.54 11.49
C HIS A 250 -5.69 16.16 11.45
N ALA A 251 -4.79 15.62 10.61
CA ALA A 251 -3.46 16.17 10.44
C ALA A 251 -3.47 17.58 9.86
N ALA A 252 -4.33 17.84 8.87
CA ALA A 252 -4.48 19.17 8.25
C ALA A 252 -5.12 20.20 9.20
N ASN A 253 -6.11 19.77 9.97
CA ASN A 253 -6.82 20.65 10.91
C ASN A 253 -6.03 20.85 12.23
N GLY A 254 -5.17 19.91 12.60
CA GLY A 254 -4.45 19.90 13.87
C GLY A 254 -5.36 19.77 15.09
N ASP A 255 -6.53 19.12 14.93
CA ASP A 255 -7.56 18.98 15.96
C ASP A 255 -7.45 17.67 16.74
N GLU A 256 -6.74 16.67 16.22
CA GLU A 256 -6.47 15.40 16.90
C GLU A 256 -5.03 14.95 16.66
N SER A 257 -4.38 14.44 17.71
CA SER A 257 -3.02 13.92 17.57
C SER A 257 -3.02 12.54 16.93
N PHE A 258 -1.92 12.18 16.24
CA PHE A 258 -1.79 10.85 15.67
C PHE A 258 -1.89 9.73 16.71
N ASP A 259 -1.32 9.94 17.90
CA ASP A 259 -1.40 8.97 19.00
C ASP A 259 -2.85 8.77 19.48
N ASP A 260 -3.65 9.83 19.54
CA ASP A 260 -5.06 9.70 19.92
C ASP A 260 -5.85 8.90 18.89
N ILE A 261 -5.63 9.15 17.60
CA ILE A 261 -6.23 8.37 16.49
C ILE A 261 -5.85 6.89 16.62
N MET A 262 -4.57 6.58 16.81
CA MET A 262 -4.11 5.20 16.92
C MET A 262 -4.63 4.52 18.20
N ASN A 263 -4.75 5.25 19.30
CA ASN A 263 -5.36 4.74 20.53
C ASN A 263 -6.86 4.43 20.35
N GLU A 264 -7.58 5.27 19.63
CA GLU A 264 -8.99 4.98 19.29
C GLU A 264 -9.10 3.71 18.43
N TRP A 265 -8.23 3.55 17.42
CA TRP A 265 -8.23 2.34 16.59
C TRP A 265 -7.87 1.10 17.38
N ASN A 266 -6.91 1.17 18.30
CA ASN A 266 -6.58 0.07 19.19
C ASN A 266 -7.78 -0.31 20.06
N GLN A 267 -8.52 0.68 20.58
CA GLN A 267 -9.73 0.39 21.39
C GLN A 267 -10.81 -0.29 20.54
N LYS A 268 -11.10 0.23 19.33
CA LYS A 268 -12.08 -0.37 18.41
C LYS A 268 -11.70 -1.81 18.04
N TRP A 269 -10.41 -2.04 17.79
CA TRP A 269 -9.92 -3.38 17.46
C TRP A 269 -10.03 -4.34 18.65
N THR A 270 -9.68 -3.89 19.84
CA THR A 270 -9.81 -4.68 21.07
C THR A 270 -11.29 -5.02 21.39
N ASP A 271 -12.18 -4.06 21.24
CA ASP A 271 -13.62 -4.29 21.44
C ASP A 271 -14.16 -5.32 20.44
N ALA A 272 -13.72 -5.27 19.19
CA ALA A 272 -14.05 -6.27 18.18
C ALA A 272 -13.48 -7.66 18.51
N GLN A 273 -12.23 -7.74 18.95
CA GLN A 273 -11.60 -9.00 19.40
C GLN A 273 -12.35 -9.61 20.58
N GLU A 274 -12.79 -8.79 21.55
CA GLU A 274 -13.60 -9.25 22.68
C GLU A 274 -14.99 -9.75 22.25
N SER A 275 -15.64 -9.04 21.30
CA SER A 275 -16.95 -9.41 20.72
C SER A 275 -16.88 -10.76 20.02
N GLU A 276 -15.83 -11.00 19.25
CA GLU A 276 -15.62 -12.24 18.49
C GLU A 276 -14.96 -13.36 19.33
N GLY A 277 -14.59 -13.08 20.58
CA GLY A 277 -13.98 -14.05 21.49
C GLY A 277 -12.58 -14.49 21.08
N VAL A 278 -11.82 -13.58 20.46
CA VAL A 278 -10.47 -13.85 19.97
C VAL A 278 -9.50 -14.04 21.13
N GLU A 279 -8.66 -15.07 21.06
CA GLU A 279 -7.56 -15.26 21.99
C GLU A 279 -6.40 -14.34 21.61
N ILE A 280 -5.99 -13.47 22.53
CA ILE A 280 -4.85 -12.57 22.34
C ILE A 280 -3.56 -13.33 22.66
N THR A 281 -2.63 -13.36 21.71
CA THR A 281 -1.36 -14.12 21.82
C THR A 281 -0.12 -13.24 21.72
N GLU A 282 -0.25 -11.97 21.23
CA GLU A 282 0.89 -11.03 21.06
C GLU A 282 0.61 -9.63 21.62
#